data_23220b9a5def9ea54658550bbd840771
#
_entry.id   23220b9a5def9ea54658550bbd840771
#
_cell.length_a   1.000
_cell.length_b   1.000
_cell.length_c   1.000
_cell.angle_alpha   90.00
_cell.angle_beta   90.00
_cell.angle_gamma   90.00
#
_symmetry.space_group_name_H-M   'P 1'
#
loop_
_entity.id
_entity.type
_entity.pdbx_description
1 polymer ?
#
loop_
_entity_poly.entity_id
_entity_poly.type
_entity_poly.pdbx_seq_one_letter_code
_entity_poly.pdbx_strand_id
1 'polypeptide(L)'
;MAPIQLTDRLEHVRLRAFTICEQCRHEFVMPEHLLAALLEETKFFRTINSFSNPSTLYNEIFEFLTETESVPMEIDYEPTLSTQFQKLLSDTVKQMNFSEVEAMDIIHVVNSLLDLEDSWASYLLGKSIHNEKAEFMCQLIDAYNDQAADPQSTTESEDLSLIHI
;
A
#
# COMPACT_ATOMS: atom_id res chain seq x y z
N MET A 1 25.78 5.22 -2.46
CA MET A 1 24.44 5.38 -3.02
C MET A 1 23.53 6.03 -1.99
N ALA A 2 22.81 7.06 -2.39
CA ALA A 2 21.90 7.74 -1.48
C ALA A 2 20.73 6.83 -1.12
N PRO A 3 20.24 6.90 0.13
CA PRO A 3 19.05 6.12 0.51
C PRO A 3 17.82 6.58 -0.27
N ILE A 4 16.94 5.64 -0.56
CA ILE A 4 15.69 5.94 -1.24
C ILE A 4 14.78 6.69 -0.27
N GLN A 5 14.24 7.80 -0.75
CA GLN A 5 13.30 8.58 0.03
C GLN A 5 11.88 8.14 -0.29
N LEU A 6 11.03 8.16 0.72
CA LEU A 6 9.60 7.86 0.56
C LEU A 6 8.81 9.15 0.69
N THR A 7 7.71 9.25 -0.07
CA THR A 7 6.78 10.36 0.16
C THR A 7 6.16 10.18 1.55
N ASP A 8 5.66 11.28 2.13
CA ASP A 8 5.05 11.23 3.46
C ASP A 8 3.88 10.25 3.49
N ARG A 9 3.06 10.22 2.45
CA ARG A 9 1.91 9.33 2.42
C ARG A 9 2.32 7.87 2.31
N LEU A 10 3.39 7.56 1.58
CA LEU A 10 3.89 6.18 1.54
C LEU A 10 4.52 5.78 2.87
N GLU A 11 5.23 6.69 3.51
CA GLU A 11 5.80 6.43 4.82
C GLU A 11 4.70 6.10 5.83
N HIS A 12 3.59 6.84 5.76
CA HIS A 12 2.44 6.57 6.63
C HIS A 12 1.89 5.16 6.38
N VAL A 13 1.76 4.78 5.12
CA VAL A 13 1.27 3.44 4.76
C VAL A 13 2.24 2.36 5.25
N ARG A 14 3.54 2.61 5.08
CA ARG A 14 4.57 1.66 5.52
C ARG A 14 4.47 1.42 7.03
N LEU A 15 4.40 2.50 7.80
CA LEU A 15 4.29 2.38 9.26
C LEU A 15 3.02 1.65 9.65
N ARG A 16 1.92 1.90 8.94
CA ARG A 16 0.66 1.22 9.24
C ARG A 16 0.76 -0.27 8.93
N ALA A 17 1.44 -0.64 7.84
CA ALA A 17 1.63 -2.04 7.50
C ALA A 17 2.41 -2.77 8.60
N PHE A 18 3.46 -2.14 9.13
CA PHE A 18 4.21 -2.72 10.24
C PHE A 18 3.34 -2.87 11.48
N THR A 19 2.53 -1.86 11.78
CA THR A 19 1.63 -1.91 12.94
C THR A 19 0.62 -3.06 12.81
N ILE A 20 0.06 -3.25 11.61
CA ILE A 20 -0.87 -4.36 11.39
C ILE A 20 -0.17 -5.69 11.62
N CYS A 21 1.05 -5.83 11.11
CA CYS A 21 1.84 -7.03 11.30
C CYS A 21 2.08 -7.31 12.79
N GLU A 22 2.44 -6.29 13.54
CA GLU A 22 2.69 -6.42 14.98
C GLU A 22 1.43 -6.78 15.75
N GLN A 23 0.31 -6.18 15.39
CA GLN A 23 -0.96 -6.46 16.05
C GLN A 23 -1.39 -7.91 15.82
N CYS A 24 -1.08 -8.46 14.68
CA CYS A 24 -1.34 -9.86 14.36
C CYS A 24 -0.28 -10.81 14.91
N ARG A 25 0.82 -10.27 15.40
CA ARG A 25 1.99 -11.02 15.85
C ARG A 25 2.52 -11.93 14.75
N HIS A 26 2.60 -11.41 13.55
CA HIS A 26 3.20 -12.14 12.44
C HIS A 26 4.70 -11.91 12.42
N GLU A 27 5.45 -12.95 12.09
CA GLU A 27 6.91 -12.87 12.06
C GLU A 27 7.40 -11.96 10.95
N PHE A 28 6.72 -11.96 9.81
CA PHE A 28 7.15 -11.23 8.63
C PHE A 28 6.13 -10.20 8.19
N VAL A 29 6.64 -9.03 7.79
CA VAL A 29 5.78 -8.02 7.14
C VAL A 29 5.66 -8.45 5.67
N MET A 30 4.45 -8.74 5.25
CA MET A 30 4.15 -9.30 3.93
C MET A 30 3.43 -8.28 3.06
N PRO A 31 3.43 -8.50 1.74
CA PRO A 31 2.63 -7.62 0.86
C PRO A 31 1.16 -7.52 1.26
N GLU A 32 0.62 -8.55 1.91
CA GLU A 32 -0.75 -8.55 2.40
C GLU A 32 -0.95 -7.49 3.49
N HIS A 33 0.03 -7.27 4.35
CA HIS A 33 -0.04 -6.19 5.32
C HIS A 33 -0.04 -4.83 4.63
N LEU A 34 0.77 -4.71 3.58
CA LEU A 34 0.84 -3.47 2.81
C LEU A 34 -0.51 -3.18 2.14
N LEU A 35 -1.12 -4.19 1.53
CA LEU A 35 -2.41 -4.00 0.88
C LEU A 35 -3.49 -3.61 1.88
N ALA A 36 -3.47 -4.23 3.06
CA ALA A 36 -4.42 -3.85 4.13
C ALA A 36 -4.25 -2.39 4.51
N ALA A 37 -2.99 -1.93 4.64
CA ALA A 37 -2.73 -0.54 4.97
C ALA A 37 -3.14 0.40 3.85
N LEU A 38 -2.91 0.00 2.59
CA LEU A 38 -3.33 0.80 1.44
C LEU A 38 -4.84 1.00 1.42
N LEU A 39 -5.60 -0.01 1.80
CA LEU A 39 -7.06 0.10 1.82
C LEU A 39 -7.57 1.09 2.84
N GLU A 40 -6.73 1.53 3.78
CA GLU A 40 -7.08 2.59 4.70
C GLU A 40 -6.83 3.98 4.13
N GLU A 41 -6.14 4.07 2.98
CA GLU A 41 -5.92 5.33 2.27
C GLU A 41 -7.16 5.70 1.47
N THR A 42 -7.66 6.91 1.72
CA THR A 42 -8.92 7.34 1.10
C THR A 42 -8.88 7.28 -0.43
N LYS A 43 -7.80 7.75 -1.03
CA LYS A 43 -7.70 7.80 -2.49
C LYS A 43 -7.59 6.41 -3.09
N PHE A 44 -6.82 5.54 -2.45
CA PHE A 44 -6.69 4.15 -2.90
C PHE A 44 -8.04 3.44 -2.78
N PHE A 45 -8.70 3.59 -1.64
CA PHE A 45 -10.01 3.00 -1.39
C PHE A 45 -11.03 3.42 -2.45
N ARG A 46 -11.07 4.73 -2.75
CA ARG A 46 -12.01 5.26 -3.74
C ARG A 46 -11.71 4.72 -5.14
N THR A 47 -10.43 4.60 -5.47
CA THR A 47 -10.05 4.09 -6.79
C THR A 47 -10.49 2.64 -6.94
N ILE A 48 -10.28 1.81 -5.91
CA ILE A 48 -10.77 0.43 -5.91
C ILE A 48 -12.29 0.42 -6.07
N ASN A 49 -12.98 1.32 -5.37
CA ASN A 49 -14.44 1.35 -5.37
C ASN A 49 -15.02 1.63 -6.75
N SER A 50 -14.25 2.21 -7.66
CA SER A 50 -14.73 2.42 -9.03
C SER A 50 -14.65 1.14 -9.86
N PHE A 51 -14.02 0.08 -9.36
CA PHE A 51 -13.92 -1.21 -10.04
C PHE A 51 -14.76 -2.29 -9.36
N SER A 52 -14.76 -2.32 -8.03
CA SER A 52 -15.47 -3.33 -7.27
C SER A 52 -15.63 -2.83 -5.83
N ASN A 53 -16.32 -3.62 -5.00
CA ASN A 53 -16.54 -3.25 -3.61
C ASN A 53 -15.22 -3.44 -2.82
N PRO A 54 -14.62 -2.36 -2.31
CA PRO A 54 -13.35 -2.49 -1.57
C PRO A 54 -13.50 -3.28 -0.27
N SER A 55 -14.71 -3.34 0.30
CA SER A 55 -14.91 -4.14 1.51
C SER A 55 -14.71 -5.63 1.24
N THR A 56 -15.03 -6.09 0.03
CA THR A 56 -14.80 -7.48 -0.34
C THR A 56 -13.29 -7.78 -0.34
N LEU A 57 -12.52 -6.89 -0.94
CA LEU A 57 -11.07 -7.04 -0.96
C LEU A 57 -10.50 -7.00 0.46
N TYR A 58 -10.96 -6.04 1.26
CA TYR A 58 -10.50 -5.93 2.64
C TYR A 58 -10.78 -7.20 3.43
N ASN A 59 -12.00 -7.74 3.29
CA ASN A 59 -12.36 -8.95 4.01
C ASN A 59 -11.51 -10.16 3.59
N GLU A 60 -11.20 -10.26 2.31
CA GLU A 60 -10.37 -11.36 1.82
C GLU A 60 -8.95 -11.25 2.37
N ILE A 61 -8.40 -10.05 2.42
CA ILE A 61 -7.06 -9.83 2.99
C ILE A 61 -7.08 -10.10 4.48
N PHE A 62 -8.10 -9.62 5.18
CA PHE A 62 -8.22 -9.81 6.62
C PHE A 62 -8.33 -11.30 6.98
N GLU A 63 -9.11 -12.04 6.18
CA GLU A 63 -9.23 -13.49 6.39
C GLU A 63 -7.88 -14.18 6.23
N PHE A 64 -7.12 -13.80 5.21
CA PHE A 64 -5.78 -14.35 5.00
C PHE A 64 -4.88 -14.06 6.20
N LEU A 65 -4.90 -12.83 6.68
CA LEU A 65 -4.06 -12.44 7.83
C LEU A 65 -4.48 -13.17 9.09
N THR A 66 -5.77 -13.38 9.28
CA THR A 66 -6.27 -14.10 10.46
C THR A 66 -5.82 -15.55 10.46
N GLU A 67 -5.72 -16.16 9.28
CA GLU A 67 -5.32 -17.58 9.16
C GLU A 67 -3.81 -17.78 9.16
N THR A 68 -3.05 -16.69 9.06
CA THR A 68 -1.59 -16.78 9.08
C THR A 68 -1.11 -17.04 10.50
N GLU A 69 -0.11 -17.89 10.63
CA GLU A 69 0.41 -18.30 11.93
C GLU A 69 1.02 -17.12 12.69
N SER A 70 0.70 -17.01 13.97
CA SER A 70 1.19 -15.94 14.83
C SER A 70 2.34 -16.43 15.70
N VAL A 71 3.25 -15.49 16.03
CA VAL A 71 4.32 -15.76 16.98
C VAL A 71 3.70 -15.88 18.38
N PRO A 72 4.08 -16.92 19.17
CA PRO A 72 3.52 -17.08 20.52
C PRO A 72 3.76 -15.84 21.39
N MET A 73 2.82 -15.58 22.28
CA MET A 73 2.84 -14.37 23.11
C MET A 73 4.06 -14.28 24.01
N GLU A 74 4.61 -15.41 24.42
CA GLU A 74 5.76 -15.43 25.33
C GLU A 74 7.09 -15.21 24.63
N ILE A 75 7.10 -15.10 23.29
CA ILE A 75 8.33 -14.88 22.53
C ILE A 75 8.42 -13.41 22.14
N ASP A 76 9.52 -12.77 22.52
CA ASP A 76 9.83 -11.41 22.06
C ASP A 76 10.43 -11.49 20.67
N TYR A 77 9.99 -10.60 19.76
CA TYR A 77 10.51 -10.61 18.41
C TYR A 77 10.27 -9.25 17.75
N GLU A 78 10.99 -8.99 16.67
CA GLU A 78 10.75 -7.84 15.84
C GLU A 78 10.41 -8.33 14.43
N PRO A 79 9.31 -7.85 13.83
CA PRO A 79 8.97 -8.26 12.46
C PRO A 79 10.07 -7.85 11.48
N THR A 80 10.32 -8.71 10.50
CA THR A 80 11.22 -8.40 9.41
C THR A 80 10.47 -8.55 8.10
N LEU A 81 11.02 -7.98 7.03
CA LEU A 81 10.36 -8.04 5.74
C LEU A 81 10.40 -9.46 5.18
N SER A 82 9.27 -9.92 4.64
CA SER A 82 9.24 -11.20 3.95
C SER A 82 10.05 -11.13 2.66
N THR A 83 10.40 -12.27 2.12
CA THR A 83 11.12 -12.33 0.85
C THR A 83 10.33 -11.66 -0.26
N GLN A 84 9.01 -11.87 -0.29
CA GLN A 84 8.16 -11.23 -1.29
C GLN A 84 8.13 -9.72 -1.14
N PHE A 85 8.10 -9.22 0.11
CA PHE A 85 8.10 -7.78 0.33
C PHE A 85 9.42 -7.18 -0.12
N GLN A 86 10.54 -7.86 0.15
CA GLN A 86 11.84 -7.41 -0.30
C GLN A 86 11.91 -7.34 -1.84
N LYS A 87 11.35 -8.35 -2.50
CA LYS A 87 11.30 -8.37 -3.95
C LYS A 87 10.44 -7.22 -4.48
N LEU A 88 9.31 -6.95 -3.83
CA LEU A 88 8.44 -5.84 -4.19
C LEU A 88 9.21 -4.53 -4.18
N LEU A 89 9.94 -4.28 -3.09
CA LEU A 89 10.71 -3.04 -2.97
C LEU A 89 11.83 -2.98 -4.00
N SER A 90 12.52 -4.09 -4.22
CA SER A 90 13.58 -4.14 -5.20
C SER A 90 13.06 -3.84 -6.60
N ASP A 91 11.92 -4.42 -6.97
CA ASP A 91 11.32 -4.18 -8.28
C ASP A 91 10.88 -2.72 -8.42
N THR A 92 10.36 -2.14 -7.34
CA THR A 92 9.94 -0.75 -7.36
C THR A 92 11.14 0.19 -7.57
N VAL A 93 12.24 -0.07 -6.88
CA VAL A 93 13.45 0.73 -7.03
C VAL A 93 13.96 0.66 -8.46
N LYS A 94 13.95 -0.52 -9.06
CA LYS A 94 14.39 -0.68 -10.43
C LYS A 94 13.56 0.15 -11.40
N GLN A 95 12.24 0.16 -11.21
CA GLN A 95 11.36 0.95 -12.07
C GLN A 95 11.61 2.43 -11.89
N MET A 96 11.87 2.87 -10.66
CA MET A 96 12.15 4.28 -10.40
C MET A 96 13.44 4.74 -11.06
N ASN A 97 14.45 3.88 -11.09
CA ASN A 97 15.72 4.23 -11.72
C ASN A 97 15.56 4.52 -13.20
N PHE A 98 14.60 3.86 -13.85
CA PHE A 98 14.33 4.13 -15.27
C PHE A 98 13.48 5.37 -15.48
N SER A 99 12.75 5.81 -14.45
CA SER A 99 11.79 6.90 -14.56
C SER A 99 12.32 8.23 -14.02
N GLU A 100 13.51 8.24 -13.45
CA GLU A 100 14.14 9.44 -12.85
C GLU A 100 13.27 10.07 -11.76
N VAL A 101 12.57 9.23 -11.00
CA VAL A 101 11.73 9.67 -9.90
C VAL A 101 12.60 9.78 -8.64
N GLU A 102 12.45 10.88 -7.89
CA GLU A 102 13.28 11.13 -6.72
C GLU A 102 12.82 10.41 -5.47
N ALA A 103 11.50 10.29 -5.29
CA ALA A 103 10.95 9.68 -4.08
C ALA A 103 9.95 8.60 -4.46
N MET A 104 9.99 7.49 -3.71
CA MET A 104 9.04 6.40 -3.90
C MET A 104 7.68 6.81 -3.34
N ASP A 105 6.64 6.61 -4.13
CA ASP A 105 5.29 6.96 -3.75
C ASP A 105 4.38 5.74 -3.86
N ILE A 106 3.17 5.89 -3.37
CA ILE A 106 2.16 4.83 -3.38
C ILE A 106 1.98 4.27 -4.79
N ILE A 107 1.90 5.13 -5.81
CA ILE A 107 1.67 4.66 -7.18
C ILE A 107 2.76 3.72 -7.65
N HIS A 108 4.01 3.98 -7.25
CA HIS A 108 5.14 3.13 -7.67
C HIS A 108 5.04 1.74 -7.03
N VAL A 109 4.74 1.70 -5.76
CA VAL A 109 4.64 0.43 -5.02
C VAL A 109 3.44 -0.38 -5.52
N VAL A 110 2.31 0.28 -5.76
CA VAL A 110 1.11 -0.42 -6.25
C VAL A 110 1.35 -1.00 -7.63
N ASN A 111 2.03 -0.26 -8.49
CA ASN A 111 2.36 -0.76 -9.82
C ASN A 111 3.19 -2.05 -9.74
N SER A 112 4.20 -2.07 -8.88
CA SER A 112 5.03 -3.26 -8.68
C SER A 112 4.25 -4.38 -7.99
N LEU A 113 3.37 -4.04 -7.07
CA LEU A 113 2.55 -5.04 -6.38
C LEU A 113 1.68 -5.81 -7.36
N LEU A 114 1.10 -5.12 -8.33
CA LEU A 114 0.27 -5.78 -9.34
C LEU A 114 1.03 -6.78 -10.18
N ASP A 115 2.34 -6.58 -10.33
CA ASP A 115 3.19 -7.48 -11.12
C ASP A 115 3.90 -8.53 -10.27
N LEU A 116 3.72 -8.50 -8.97
CA LEU A 116 4.44 -9.40 -8.07
C LEU A 116 3.91 -10.83 -8.21
N GLU A 117 4.83 -11.76 -8.49
CA GLU A 117 4.47 -13.16 -8.67
C GLU A 117 4.37 -13.88 -7.31
N ASP A 118 3.54 -14.91 -7.26
CA ASP A 118 3.36 -15.77 -6.09
C ASP A 118 2.93 -15.01 -4.84
N SER A 119 2.18 -13.93 -5.04
CA SER A 119 1.68 -13.10 -3.94
C SER A 119 0.15 -13.17 -3.91
N TRP A 120 -0.39 -13.50 -2.74
CA TRP A 120 -1.84 -13.49 -2.57
C TRP A 120 -2.39 -12.07 -2.70
N ALA A 121 -1.65 -11.08 -2.16
CA ALA A 121 -2.06 -9.68 -2.28
C ALA A 121 -2.17 -9.24 -3.74
N SER A 122 -1.17 -9.63 -4.55
CA SER A 122 -1.18 -9.30 -5.97
C SER A 122 -2.38 -9.91 -6.67
N TYR A 123 -2.65 -11.19 -6.37
CA TYR A 123 -3.77 -11.89 -6.97
C TYR A 123 -5.10 -11.22 -6.61
N LEU A 124 -5.31 -10.93 -5.33
CA LEU A 124 -6.56 -10.35 -4.87
C LEU A 124 -6.76 -8.94 -5.41
N LEU A 125 -5.70 -8.14 -5.44
CA LEU A 125 -5.78 -6.80 -6.00
C LEU A 125 -6.12 -6.86 -7.49
N GLY A 126 -5.45 -7.73 -8.23
CA GLY A 126 -5.73 -7.91 -9.66
C GLY A 126 -7.17 -8.30 -9.91
N LYS A 127 -7.68 -9.23 -9.10
CA LYS A 127 -9.06 -9.66 -9.21
C LYS A 127 -10.03 -8.51 -8.94
N SER A 128 -9.72 -7.68 -7.94
CA SER A 128 -10.59 -6.57 -7.55
C SER A 128 -10.73 -5.52 -8.64
N ILE A 129 -9.72 -5.38 -9.47
CA ILE A 129 -9.74 -4.40 -10.57
C ILE A 129 -10.00 -5.08 -11.92
N HIS A 130 -10.48 -6.33 -11.89
CA HIS A 130 -10.82 -7.09 -13.09
C HIS A 130 -9.64 -7.24 -14.05
N ASN A 131 -8.43 -7.27 -13.50
CA ASN A 131 -7.17 -7.36 -14.22
C ASN A 131 -6.97 -6.23 -15.23
N GLU A 132 -7.59 -5.08 -14.96
CA GLU A 132 -7.45 -3.89 -15.80
C GLU A 132 -6.42 -2.94 -15.21
N LYS A 133 -5.17 -3.41 -15.18
CA LYS A 133 -4.08 -2.68 -14.54
C LYS A 133 -3.91 -1.27 -15.11
N ALA A 134 -3.90 -1.17 -16.45
CA ALA A 134 -3.65 0.13 -17.08
C ALA A 134 -4.69 1.17 -16.70
N GLU A 135 -5.96 0.78 -16.72
CA GLU A 135 -7.03 1.69 -16.34
C GLU A 135 -6.96 2.05 -14.85
N PHE A 136 -6.71 1.04 -14.01
CA PHE A 136 -6.60 1.27 -12.59
C PHE A 136 -5.45 2.23 -12.25
N MET A 137 -4.27 1.98 -12.84
CA MET A 137 -3.13 2.85 -12.57
C MET A 137 -3.35 4.26 -13.07
N CYS A 138 -4.03 4.41 -14.20
CA CYS A 138 -4.36 5.72 -14.72
C CYS A 138 -5.23 6.49 -13.72
N GLN A 139 -6.27 5.85 -13.20
CA GLN A 139 -7.15 6.48 -12.21
C GLN A 139 -6.42 6.78 -10.91
N LEU A 140 -5.56 5.86 -10.48
CA LEU A 140 -4.81 6.04 -9.23
C LEU A 140 -3.84 7.20 -9.34
N ILE A 141 -3.13 7.29 -10.46
CA ILE A 141 -2.20 8.40 -10.68
C ILE A 141 -2.95 9.72 -10.68
N ASP A 142 -4.09 9.78 -11.36
CA ASP A 142 -4.91 11.00 -11.37
C ASP A 142 -5.36 11.36 -9.95
N ALA A 143 -5.76 10.37 -9.17
CA ALA A 143 -6.23 10.63 -7.80
C ALA A 143 -5.13 11.22 -6.94
N TYR A 144 -3.91 10.73 -7.07
CA TYR A 144 -2.81 11.23 -6.24
C TYR A 144 -2.17 12.50 -6.78
N ASN A 145 -2.39 12.83 -8.04
CA ASN A 145 -1.91 14.07 -8.62
C ASN A 145 -2.93 15.21 -8.56
N ASP A 146 -4.18 14.91 -8.21
CA ASP A 146 -5.24 15.90 -8.15
C ASP A 146 -5.25 16.57 -6.78
N GLN A 147 -4.38 17.56 -6.60
CA GLN A 147 -4.26 18.24 -5.33
C GLN A 147 -5.45 19.15 -5.04
N ALA A 148 -6.09 19.66 -6.10
CA ALA A 148 -7.22 20.54 -5.93
C ALA A 148 -8.43 19.83 -5.32
N ALA A 149 -8.54 18.53 -5.53
CA ALA A 149 -9.64 17.74 -4.99
C ALA A 149 -9.39 17.21 -3.58
N ASP A 150 -8.19 17.45 -3.04
CA ASP A 150 -7.80 16.91 -1.74
C ASP A 150 -7.92 17.99 -0.67
N PRO A 151 -8.98 17.95 0.15
CA PRO A 151 -9.16 18.97 1.18
C PRO A 151 -8.16 18.86 2.32
N GLN A 152 -7.40 17.79 2.38
CA GLN A 152 -6.44 17.60 3.47
C GLN A 152 -5.06 18.11 3.13
N SER A 153 -4.84 18.39 1.92
CA SER A 153 -3.52 18.86 1.54
C SER A 153 -3.32 20.31 1.91
N THR A 154 -4.09 20.78 2.62
CA THR A 154 -3.96 22.10 3.03
C THR A 154 -3.52 22.31 4.41
N THR A 155 -3.98 21.26 4.25
CA THR A 155 -4.02 21.45 4.70
C THR A 155 -3.68 21.30 5.07
N GLU A 156 -3.74 21.18 5.35
CA GLU A 156 -3.89 21.15 5.36
C GLU A 156 -3.71 21.39 5.39
N SER A 157 -3.71 21.63 5.77
CA SER A 157 -3.97 21.90 5.56
C SER A 157 -4.20 22.07 5.73
N GLU A 158 -4.34 22.16 6.11
CA GLU A 158 -5.04 22.34 6.05
C GLU A 158 -5.33 22.33 6.27
N ASP A 159 -5.38 22.55 6.83
CA ASP A 159 -6.13 22.55 6.74
C ASP A 159 -6.36 22.56 6.87
N LEU A 160 -6.42 22.70 7.43
CA LEU A 160 -7.17 22.78 7.33
C LEU A 160 -7.36 22.94 7.38
N SER A 161 -7.15 23.26 7.73
CA SER A 161 -7.69 23.51 7.53
C SER A 161 -8.03 23.59 7.48
N LEU A 162 -8.00 23.74 7.94
CA LEU A 162 -8.72 23.85 7.66
C LEU A 162 -8.92 23.93 7.51
N ILE A 163 -8.76 24.09 7.73
CA ILE A 163 -9.22 24.16 7.36
C ILE A 163 -9.37 24.18 7.17
N HIS A 164 -9.45 24.39 7.69
CA HIS A 164 -9.85 24.30 7.31
C HIS A 164 -9.94 24.22 7.14
N ILE A 165 -9.79 24.57 7.16
CA ILE A 165 -10.07 24.72 6.88
C ILE A 165 -10.30 24.61 6.81
#